data_30e5469413f11dab9edb0f4854ca465a
#
_entry.id   30e5469413f11dab9edb0f4854ca465a
#
_cell.length_a   1.000
_cell.length_b   1.000
_cell.length_c   1.000
_cell.angle_alpha   90.00
_cell.angle_beta   90.00
_cell.angle_gamma   90.00
#
_symmetry.space_group_name_H-M   'P 1'
#
loop_
_entity.id
_entity.type
_entity.pdbx_description
1 polymer ?
#
loop_
_entity_poly.entity_id
_entity_poly.type
_entity_poly.pdbx_seq_one_letter_code
_entity_poly.pdbx_strand_id
1 'polypeptide(L)'
;VLELRETIAASDALLVVTPEYNGSLPGQLKNMLDWASRPRVGAVLREKTVAVIGASPSPSGARTAQADARRVLTRAGALVIDSELVVPSAHARLGAGDRLGDEELALAVREVLLELRRAVRPAARDAALASIHRGRPSSGSCTAAPSFRRRTERSPR
;
A
#
# COMPACT_ATOMS: atom_id res chain seq x y z
N VAL A 1 -10.62 4.50 2.22
CA VAL A 1 -9.30 5.11 2.48
C VAL A 1 -8.95 5.06 3.96
N LEU A 2 -9.86 5.44 4.87
CA LEU A 2 -9.60 5.40 6.32
C LEU A 2 -9.30 3.99 6.81
N GLU A 3 -10.15 3.03 6.50
CA GLU A 3 -9.98 1.62 6.85
C GLU A 3 -8.64 1.05 6.37
N LEU A 4 -8.27 1.32 5.09
CA LEU A 4 -6.96 0.94 4.56
C LEU A 4 -5.81 1.49 5.40
N ARG A 5 -5.88 2.77 5.76
CA ARG A 5 -4.83 3.42 6.57
C ARG A 5 -4.78 2.85 7.99
N GLU A 6 -5.93 2.59 8.60
CA GLU A 6 -6.03 1.95 9.92
C GLU A 6 -5.42 0.54 9.89
N THR A 7 -5.73 -0.25 8.85
CA THR A 7 -5.16 -1.60 8.67
C THR A 7 -3.64 -1.55 8.50
N ILE A 8 -3.11 -0.65 7.65
CA ILE A 8 -1.68 -0.48 7.46
C ILE A 8 -1.01 -0.03 8.76
N ALA A 9 -1.60 0.92 9.49
CA ALA A 9 -1.04 1.41 10.75
C ALA A 9 -0.98 0.30 11.81
N ALA A 10 -2.02 -0.52 11.90
CA ALA A 10 -2.11 -1.61 12.86
C ALA A 10 -1.18 -2.80 12.54
N SER A 11 -0.72 -2.94 11.31
CA SER A 11 0.20 -4.01 10.91
C SER A 11 1.63 -3.73 11.38
N ASP A 12 2.39 -4.77 11.68
CA ASP A 12 3.82 -4.66 12.03
C ASP A 12 4.69 -4.40 10.79
N ALA A 13 4.32 -4.97 9.66
CA ALA A 13 4.98 -4.81 8.36
C ALA A 13 3.99 -4.97 7.22
N LEU A 14 4.41 -4.69 5.99
CA LEU A 14 3.64 -4.91 4.78
C LEU A 14 4.37 -5.85 3.83
N LEU A 15 3.64 -6.79 3.25
CA LEU A 15 4.05 -7.49 2.04
C LEU A 15 3.21 -6.97 0.88
N VAL A 16 3.87 -6.41 -0.13
CA VAL A 16 3.25 -5.97 -1.37
C VAL A 16 3.57 -6.98 -2.45
N VAL A 17 2.54 -7.63 -3.00
CA VAL A 17 2.68 -8.51 -4.16
C VAL A 17 2.01 -7.82 -5.35
N THR A 18 2.75 -7.65 -6.44
CA THR A 18 2.27 -6.88 -7.59
C THR A 18 2.49 -7.59 -8.92
N PRO A 19 1.49 -7.57 -9.81
CA PRO A 19 1.73 -7.85 -11.24
C PRO A 19 2.37 -6.63 -11.91
N GLU A 20 2.70 -6.80 -13.20
CA GLU A 20 3.19 -5.73 -14.06
C GLU A 20 2.16 -5.41 -15.15
N TYR A 21 1.75 -4.15 -15.23
CA TYR A 21 0.86 -3.65 -16.29
C TYR A 21 1.59 -2.57 -17.08
N ASN A 22 1.73 -2.81 -18.40
CA ASN A 22 2.40 -1.87 -19.32
C ASN A 22 3.79 -1.43 -18.83
N GLY A 23 4.58 -2.37 -18.30
CA GLY A 23 5.95 -2.11 -17.87
C GLY A 23 6.07 -1.32 -16.55
N SER A 24 5.03 -1.26 -15.72
CA SER A 24 5.06 -0.57 -14.43
C SER A 24 4.12 -1.23 -13.41
N LEU A 25 4.08 -0.68 -12.18
CA LEU A 25 3.09 -1.10 -11.18
C LEU A 25 1.67 -0.72 -11.63
N PRO A 26 0.64 -1.53 -11.30
CA PRO A 26 -0.75 -1.22 -11.64
C PRO A 26 -1.21 0.12 -11.09
N GLY A 27 -2.02 0.87 -11.84
CA GLY A 27 -2.57 2.16 -11.43
C GLY A 27 -3.35 2.09 -10.11
N GLN A 28 -4.04 0.98 -9.85
CA GLN A 28 -4.75 0.73 -8.59
C GLN A 28 -3.78 0.66 -7.40
N LEU A 29 -2.66 -0.05 -7.55
CA LEU A 29 -1.63 -0.12 -6.50
C LEU A 29 -1.01 1.26 -6.28
N LYS A 30 -0.67 1.97 -7.35
CA LYS A 30 -0.12 3.34 -7.24
C LYS A 30 -1.09 4.27 -6.51
N ASN A 31 -2.37 4.25 -6.86
CA ASN A 31 -3.41 5.04 -6.20
C ASN A 31 -3.53 4.70 -4.70
N MET A 32 -3.52 3.40 -4.36
CA MET A 32 -3.54 2.95 -2.96
C MET A 32 -2.34 3.50 -2.17
N LEU A 33 -1.13 3.43 -2.73
CA LEU A 33 0.09 3.95 -2.09
C LEU A 33 0.05 5.47 -1.94
N ASP A 34 -0.51 6.19 -2.91
CA ASP A 34 -0.69 7.65 -2.84
C ASP A 34 -1.62 8.03 -1.68
N TRP A 35 -2.74 7.35 -1.51
CA TRP A 35 -3.66 7.58 -0.39
C TRP A 35 -3.04 7.19 0.96
N ALA A 36 -2.32 6.08 1.04
CA ALA A 36 -1.64 5.64 2.26
C ALA A 36 -0.52 6.62 2.70
N SER A 37 0.07 7.34 1.73
CA SER A 37 1.11 8.36 1.99
C SER A 37 0.55 9.71 2.43
N ARG A 38 -0.77 9.88 2.55
CA ARG A 38 -1.44 11.16 2.91
C ARG A 38 -2.21 11.06 4.23
N PRO A 39 -2.31 12.18 4.99
CA PRO A 39 -1.48 13.39 4.86
C PRO A 39 0.00 13.09 5.14
N ARG A 40 0.92 13.96 4.69
CA ARG A 40 2.37 13.72 4.87
C ARG A 40 2.78 13.63 6.34
N VAL A 41 2.16 14.45 7.18
CA VAL A 41 2.30 14.35 8.65
C VAL A 41 1.38 13.21 9.10
N GLY A 42 1.97 12.18 9.69
CA GLY A 42 1.25 10.97 10.10
C GLY A 42 0.90 10.01 8.95
N ALA A 43 1.68 10.04 7.86
CA ALA A 43 1.56 9.05 6.80
C ALA A 43 1.86 7.64 7.35
N VAL A 44 0.94 6.70 7.13
CA VAL A 44 1.02 5.33 7.69
C VAL A 44 2.12 4.48 7.07
N LEU A 45 2.66 4.92 5.92
CA LEU A 45 3.80 4.29 5.27
C LEU A 45 5.16 4.74 5.84
N ARG A 46 5.20 5.87 6.57
CA ARG A 46 6.46 6.36 7.14
C ARG A 46 7.02 5.37 8.16
N GLU A 47 8.28 4.97 7.95
CA GLU A 47 9.00 3.98 8.77
C GLU A 47 8.34 2.58 8.81
N LYS A 48 7.30 2.35 8.00
CA LYS A 48 6.71 1.02 7.86
C LYS A 48 7.70 0.10 7.13
N THR A 49 8.01 -1.04 7.72
CA THR A 49 8.84 -2.07 7.09
C THR A 49 8.05 -2.77 5.99
N VAL A 50 8.63 -2.88 4.79
CA VAL A 50 7.92 -3.38 3.60
C VAL A 50 8.80 -4.32 2.80
N ALA A 51 8.22 -5.45 2.36
CA ALA A 51 8.76 -6.30 1.30
C ALA A 51 7.91 -6.14 0.03
N VAL A 52 8.55 -6.31 -1.14
CA VAL A 52 7.85 -6.27 -2.44
C VAL A 52 8.18 -7.52 -3.22
N ILE A 53 7.16 -8.23 -3.71
CA ILE A 53 7.28 -9.38 -4.61
C ILE A 53 6.62 -9.03 -5.93
N GLY A 54 7.31 -9.28 -7.03
CA GLY A 54 6.75 -9.19 -8.39
C GLY A 54 6.30 -10.56 -8.88
N ALA A 55 5.09 -10.68 -9.45
CA ALA A 55 4.61 -11.92 -10.05
C ALA A 55 3.86 -11.64 -11.35
N SER A 56 4.21 -12.34 -12.43
CA SER A 56 3.60 -12.14 -13.74
C SER A 56 3.64 -13.43 -14.57
N PRO A 57 2.66 -13.63 -15.47
CA PRO A 57 2.74 -14.66 -16.50
C PRO A 57 3.93 -14.46 -17.47
N SER A 58 4.46 -13.24 -17.57
CA SER A 58 5.58 -12.94 -18.46
C SER A 58 6.92 -13.49 -17.93
N PRO A 59 7.93 -13.67 -18.80
CA PRO A 59 9.29 -14.07 -18.40
C PRO A 59 9.99 -13.07 -17.48
N SER A 60 9.58 -11.80 -17.46
CA SER A 60 10.16 -10.75 -16.60
C SER A 60 9.76 -10.89 -15.12
N GLY A 61 8.68 -11.65 -14.81
CA GLY A 61 8.22 -11.85 -13.43
C GLY A 61 7.80 -10.57 -12.70
N ALA A 62 7.36 -9.54 -13.46
CA ALA A 62 7.02 -8.22 -12.92
C ALA A 62 8.21 -7.46 -12.29
N ARG A 63 9.41 -7.64 -12.80
CA ARG A 63 10.64 -6.98 -12.29
C ARG A 63 10.53 -5.45 -12.30
N THR A 64 10.00 -4.86 -13.39
CA THR A 64 9.88 -3.40 -13.52
C THR A 64 8.85 -2.85 -12.53
N ALA A 65 7.69 -3.50 -12.40
CA ALA A 65 6.66 -3.13 -11.43
C ALA A 65 7.16 -3.23 -10.00
N GLN A 66 7.96 -4.26 -9.67
CA GLN A 66 8.59 -4.42 -8.38
C GLN A 66 9.55 -3.24 -8.09
N ALA A 67 10.43 -2.92 -9.03
CA ALA A 67 11.39 -1.81 -8.88
C ALA A 67 10.65 -0.46 -8.70
N ASP A 68 9.60 -0.22 -9.47
CA ASP A 68 8.76 0.98 -9.35
C ASP A 68 8.05 1.06 -8.00
N ALA A 69 7.46 -0.06 -7.52
CA ALA A 69 6.81 -0.11 -6.21
C ALA A 69 7.81 0.17 -5.08
N ARG A 70 9.02 -0.41 -5.12
CA ARG A 70 10.10 -0.14 -4.16
C ARG A 70 10.46 1.35 -4.14
N ARG A 71 10.66 1.95 -5.32
CA ARG A 71 10.96 3.39 -5.46
C ARG A 71 9.85 4.27 -4.87
N VAL A 72 8.59 3.97 -5.17
CA VAL A 72 7.43 4.73 -4.65
C VAL A 72 7.33 4.61 -3.13
N LEU A 73 7.47 3.40 -2.57
CA LEU A 73 7.42 3.14 -1.14
C LEU A 73 8.56 3.86 -0.38
N THR A 74 9.78 3.79 -0.90
CA THR A 74 10.93 4.51 -0.33
C THR A 74 10.69 6.03 -0.33
N ARG A 75 10.15 6.60 -1.42
CA ARG A 75 9.78 8.02 -1.48
C ARG A 75 8.65 8.40 -0.54
N ALA A 76 7.77 7.46 -0.19
CA ALA A 76 6.73 7.64 0.82
C ALA A 76 7.26 7.54 2.26
N GLY A 77 8.55 7.19 2.43
CA GLY A 77 9.22 7.07 3.73
C GLY A 77 9.15 5.68 4.36
N ALA A 78 8.77 4.66 3.60
CA ALA A 78 8.81 3.27 4.04
C ALA A 78 10.25 2.73 4.09
N LEU A 79 10.47 1.75 4.95
CA LEU A 79 11.72 0.99 5.07
C LEU A 79 11.56 -0.29 4.23
N VAL A 80 11.94 -0.21 2.96
CA VAL A 80 11.85 -1.35 2.04
C VAL A 80 13.06 -2.23 2.25
N ILE A 81 12.84 -3.52 2.55
CA ILE A 81 13.94 -4.50 2.72
C ILE A 81 14.60 -4.81 1.38
N ASP A 82 15.85 -5.26 1.38
CA ASP A 82 16.61 -5.49 0.14
C ASP A 82 16.23 -6.77 -0.60
N SER A 83 15.54 -7.71 0.06
CA SER A 83 15.05 -8.93 -0.59
C SER A 83 14.22 -8.63 -1.83
N GLU A 84 14.65 -9.20 -2.95
CA GLU A 84 13.93 -9.12 -4.23
C GLU A 84 13.51 -10.53 -4.65
N LEU A 85 12.19 -10.73 -4.81
CA LEU A 85 11.64 -11.94 -5.39
C LEU A 85 10.77 -11.58 -6.58
N VAL A 86 11.16 -12.02 -7.76
CA VAL A 86 10.36 -11.96 -8.98
C VAL A 86 9.91 -13.37 -9.35
N VAL A 87 8.66 -13.51 -9.72
CA VAL A 87 8.04 -14.79 -10.06
C VAL A 87 7.65 -14.78 -11.55
N PRO A 88 8.56 -15.21 -12.45
CA PRO A 88 8.23 -15.35 -13.85
C PRO A 88 7.31 -16.54 -14.07
N SER A 89 6.54 -16.50 -15.14
CA SER A 89 5.60 -17.57 -15.53
C SER A 89 4.71 -18.01 -14.36
N ALA A 90 4.23 -17.06 -13.57
CA ALA A 90 3.53 -17.30 -12.31
C ALA A 90 2.37 -18.30 -12.43
N HIS A 91 1.65 -18.29 -13.58
CA HIS A 91 0.55 -19.21 -13.85
C HIS A 91 0.98 -20.70 -13.87
N ALA A 92 2.24 -21.00 -14.22
CA ALA A 92 2.78 -22.36 -14.22
C ALA A 92 3.35 -22.80 -12.87
N ARG A 93 3.60 -21.84 -11.97
CA ARG A 93 4.19 -22.08 -10.62
C ARG A 93 3.14 -22.10 -9.50
N LEU A 94 1.92 -21.67 -9.80
CA LEU A 94 0.81 -21.72 -8.86
C LEU A 94 0.11 -23.09 -8.99
N GLY A 95 -0.11 -23.75 -7.86
CA GLY A 95 -0.84 -25.02 -7.80
C GLY A 95 -2.35 -24.82 -7.85
N ALA A 96 -3.10 -25.91 -7.81
CA ALA A 96 -4.55 -25.87 -7.67
C ALA A 96 -4.96 -25.37 -6.27
N GLY A 97 -5.90 -24.44 -6.22
CA GLY A 97 -6.37 -23.84 -4.97
C GLY A 97 -5.40 -22.79 -4.42
N ASP A 98 -5.41 -22.59 -3.11
CA ASP A 98 -4.65 -21.54 -2.42
C ASP A 98 -3.20 -21.93 -2.06
N ARG A 99 -2.65 -22.96 -2.70
CA ARG A 99 -1.30 -23.44 -2.41
C ARG A 99 -0.32 -23.07 -3.51
N LEU A 100 0.91 -22.68 -3.10
CA LEU A 100 2.04 -22.60 -4.02
C LEU A 100 2.40 -24.04 -4.44
N GLY A 101 2.24 -24.34 -5.74
CA GLY A 101 2.52 -25.66 -6.29
C GLY A 101 4.01 -25.96 -6.47
N ASP A 102 4.83 -24.94 -6.39
CA ASP A 102 6.28 -24.97 -6.59
C ASP A 102 6.97 -24.83 -5.23
N GLU A 103 7.68 -25.86 -4.79
CA GLU A 103 8.35 -25.90 -3.48
C GLU A 103 9.50 -24.87 -3.38
N GLU A 104 10.24 -24.67 -4.47
CA GLU A 104 11.30 -23.66 -4.53
C GLU A 104 10.72 -22.25 -4.34
N LEU A 105 9.60 -21.95 -5.01
CA LEU A 105 8.90 -20.68 -4.83
C LEU A 105 8.38 -20.52 -3.39
N ALA A 106 7.83 -21.59 -2.81
CA ALA A 106 7.34 -21.54 -1.43
C ALA A 106 8.47 -21.24 -0.43
N LEU A 107 9.66 -21.84 -0.63
CA LEU A 107 10.84 -21.53 0.17
C LEU A 107 11.31 -20.09 -0.02
N ALA A 108 11.39 -19.61 -1.26
CA ALA A 108 11.79 -18.24 -1.55
C ALA A 108 10.84 -17.20 -0.91
N VAL A 109 9.52 -17.42 -0.99
CA VAL A 109 8.53 -16.56 -0.30
C VAL A 109 8.73 -16.61 1.21
N ARG A 110 8.98 -17.79 1.77
CA ARG A 110 9.25 -17.94 3.21
C ARG A 110 10.49 -17.16 3.65
N GLU A 111 11.55 -17.17 2.86
CA GLU A 111 12.76 -16.39 3.15
C GLU A 111 12.47 -14.89 3.18
N VAL A 112 11.76 -14.35 2.17
CA VAL A 112 11.33 -12.95 2.16
C VAL A 112 10.52 -12.60 3.42
N LEU A 113 9.60 -13.47 3.84
CA LEU A 113 8.79 -13.25 5.05
C LEU A 113 9.63 -13.30 6.33
N LEU A 114 10.63 -14.15 6.41
CA LEU A 114 11.55 -14.23 7.55
C LEU A 114 12.41 -12.96 7.64
N GLU A 115 12.93 -12.47 6.52
CA GLU A 115 13.68 -11.21 6.47
C GLU A 115 12.80 -10.03 6.84
N LEU A 116 11.59 -9.95 6.28
CA LEU A 116 10.62 -8.92 6.62
C LEU A 116 10.36 -8.89 8.13
N ARG A 117 10.14 -10.06 8.73
CA ARG A 117 9.93 -10.20 10.19
C ARG A 117 11.13 -9.71 10.99
N ARG A 118 12.36 -10.04 10.58
CA ARG A 118 13.59 -9.60 11.25
C ARG A 118 13.80 -8.09 11.19
N ALA A 119 13.35 -7.46 10.11
CA ALA A 119 13.48 -6.04 9.87
C ALA A 119 12.39 -5.18 10.56
N VAL A 120 11.37 -5.79 11.16
CA VAL A 120 10.26 -5.08 11.83
C VAL A 120 10.77 -4.18 12.96
N ARG A 121 10.29 -2.93 12.97
CA ARG A 121 10.53 -1.95 14.03
C ARG A 121 9.24 -1.70 14.81
N PRO A 122 9.09 -2.23 16.04
CA PRO A 122 7.85 -2.12 16.83
C PRO A 122 7.38 -0.67 17.08
N ALA A 123 8.33 0.26 17.30
CA ALA A 123 8.02 1.67 17.58
C ALA A 123 7.29 2.41 16.44
N ALA A 124 7.44 1.98 15.19
CA ALA A 124 6.77 2.60 14.04
C ALA A 124 5.25 2.37 14.03
N ARG A 125 4.81 1.24 14.55
CA ARG A 125 3.38 0.88 14.68
C ARG A 125 2.63 1.82 15.62
N ASP A 126 3.17 2.05 16.81
CA ASP A 126 2.50 2.86 17.84
C ASP A 126 2.41 4.33 17.43
N ALA A 127 3.44 4.87 16.79
CA ALA A 127 3.44 6.22 16.24
C ALA A 127 2.39 6.41 15.13
N ALA A 128 2.23 5.43 14.24
CA ALA A 128 1.26 5.46 13.14
C ALA A 128 -0.18 5.41 13.66
N LEU A 129 -0.49 4.54 14.62
CA LEU A 129 -1.80 4.45 15.27
C LEU A 129 -2.17 5.75 15.98
N ALA A 130 -1.25 6.32 16.76
CA ALA A 130 -1.46 7.59 17.46
C ALA A 130 -1.73 8.76 16.51
N SER A 131 -1.15 8.75 15.32
CA SER A 131 -1.35 9.77 14.29
C SER A 131 -2.75 9.72 13.67
N ILE A 132 -3.29 8.54 13.41
CA ILE A 132 -4.64 8.35 12.86
C ILE A 132 -5.69 8.88 13.84
N HIS A 133 -5.55 8.56 15.12
CA HIS A 133 -6.51 8.99 16.16
C HIS A 133 -6.49 10.51 16.38
N ARG A 134 -5.36 11.18 16.24
CA ARG A 134 -5.28 12.65 16.30
C ARG A 134 -5.92 13.37 15.12
N GLY A 135 -6.04 12.71 13.97
CA GLY A 135 -6.67 13.27 12.76
C GLY A 135 -8.19 13.09 12.66
N ARG A 136 -8.82 12.43 13.61
CA ARG A 136 -10.29 12.33 13.66
C ARG A 136 -10.86 13.65 14.20
N PRO A 137 -11.67 14.40 13.42
CA PRO A 137 -12.41 15.50 14.00
C PRO A 137 -13.31 14.94 15.12
N SER A 138 -13.21 15.52 16.31
CA SER A 138 -14.17 15.24 17.38
C SER A 138 -15.57 15.40 16.78
N SER A 139 -16.48 14.45 17.06
CA SER A 139 -17.89 14.50 16.69
C SER A 139 -18.56 15.65 17.46
N GLY A 140 -18.23 16.89 17.06
CA GLY A 140 -18.84 18.13 17.53
C GLY A 140 -19.97 18.49 16.60
N SER A 141 -21.17 18.50 17.13
CA SER A 141 -22.46 19.05 16.70
C SER A 141 -22.47 19.64 15.26
N CYS A 142 -23.23 18.98 14.42
CA CYS A 142 -23.71 19.51 13.14
C CYS A 142 -24.57 20.76 13.42
N THR A 143 -23.98 21.95 13.46
CA THR A 143 -24.70 23.21 13.42
C THR A 143 -25.04 23.52 11.97
N ALA A 144 -26.31 23.83 11.75
CA ALA A 144 -27.02 24.02 10.50
C ALA A 144 -26.24 24.75 9.39
N ALA A 145 -26.37 24.21 8.18
CA ALA A 145 -25.92 24.85 6.95
C ALA A 145 -26.60 26.21 6.74
N PRO A 146 -25.90 27.26 6.28
CA PRO A 146 -26.53 28.51 5.91
C PRO A 146 -27.38 28.31 4.64
N SER A 147 -28.64 28.73 4.73
CA SER A 147 -29.61 28.72 3.63
C SER A 147 -29.09 29.55 2.46
N PHE A 148 -28.84 28.91 1.34
CA PHE A 148 -28.46 29.54 0.08
C PHE A 148 -29.74 30.22 -0.52
N ARG A 149 -29.90 31.52 -0.31
CA ARG A 149 -30.96 32.32 -0.96
C ARG A 149 -30.68 32.38 -2.46
N ARG A 150 -31.57 31.77 -3.26
CA ARG A 150 -31.60 31.96 -4.71
C ARG A 150 -31.92 33.43 -5.02
N ARG A 151 -30.97 34.11 -5.65
CA ARG A 151 -31.20 35.43 -6.27
C ARG A 151 -31.94 35.19 -7.59
N THR A 152 -33.21 35.62 -7.66
CA THR A 152 -33.95 35.68 -8.91
C THR A 152 -33.48 36.93 -9.66
N GLU A 153 -32.71 36.75 -10.71
CA GLU A 153 -32.41 37.82 -11.65
C GLU A 153 -33.60 37.99 -12.59
N ARG A 154 -34.23 39.14 -12.49
CA ARG A 154 -35.20 39.64 -13.47
C ARG A 154 -34.43 40.09 -14.71
N SER A 155 -34.81 39.56 -15.88
CA SER A 155 -34.40 40.07 -17.19
C SER A 155 -35.12 41.38 -17.50
N PRO A 156 -34.43 42.43 -17.96
CA PRO A 156 -35.09 43.58 -18.62
C PRO A 156 -35.21 43.32 -20.13
N ARG A 157 -36.25 43.86 -20.69
CA ARG A 157 -36.68 43.89 -22.11
C ARG A 157 -35.63 44.47 -23.05
#